data_aae59544ed379bae621009db3eb9e794
#
_entry.id   aae59544ed379bae621009db3eb9e794
#
_cell.length_a   1.000
_cell.length_b   1.000
_cell.length_c   1.000
_cell.angle_alpha   90.00
_cell.angle_beta   90.00
_cell.angle_gamma   90.00
#
_symmetry.space_group_name_H-M   'P 1'
#
loop_
_entity.id
_entity.type
_entity.pdbx_description
1 polymer ?
#
loop_
_entity_poly.entity_id
_entity_poly.type
_entity_poly.pdbx_seq_one_letter_code
_entity_poly.pdbx_strand_id
1 'polypeptide(L)'
;MNRREFLAGSISSLAALASDGPALAAQKVHTVTGPVLPSEFGMTLIHEHILVDFAGADQIRPGRYDPEEVIRLALPRLEQVKKLGCRTFVDCTPAYLGRDVRLLARLAQASGLRMVTNTGYYGGGQDAKFVPEEARGLPSEKLAARWIAEYEKGIDGSGIRPGFIKTAVGNTPLSPLDARLVRAAALTHKATGLIIASHTPTGRAALEQLEILRSEAVPAGAFIWVHAQNEPDSTVRHRAAELGAWVEIDGMRENNWERRVGQVEDMAARGLLGRVLVSADAGWYHVGEPGGGDFLPYDLVFTKFLPEIRKLLGEKAVRQLIVENPARALGGWRLEAGDRRR
;
A
#
# COMPACT_ATOMS: atom_id res chain seq x y z
N MET A 1 -16.91 44.69 62.62
CA MET A 1 -17.40 44.77 61.25
C MET A 1 -16.62 43.78 60.44
N ASN A 2 -17.25 42.61 60.14
CA ASN A 2 -16.60 41.45 59.58
C ASN A 2 -16.61 41.49 58.04
N ARG A 3 -15.41 41.35 57.46
CA ARG A 3 -15.20 41.06 56.05
C ARG A 3 -15.48 39.58 55.76
N ARG A 4 -16.69 39.25 55.46
CA ARG A 4 -17.09 37.95 54.81
C ARG A 4 -18.49 38.14 54.26
N GLU A 5 -18.52 38.46 52.97
CA GLU A 5 -19.67 38.30 52.09
C GLU A 5 -19.38 39.09 50.83
N PHE A 6 -18.81 38.40 49.85
CA PHE A 6 -18.99 38.68 48.41
C PHE A 6 -18.07 37.73 47.63
N LEU A 7 -18.65 36.67 47.14
CA LEU A 7 -18.21 35.93 45.94
C LEU A 7 -19.07 34.66 45.79
N ALA A 8 -20.34 34.90 45.42
CA ALA A 8 -21.14 33.90 44.76
C ALA A 8 -21.22 34.32 43.28
N GLY A 9 -20.18 33.97 42.55
CA GLY A 9 -20.06 34.19 41.11
C GLY A 9 -20.38 32.90 40.36
N SER A 10 -21.39 32.96 39.56
CA SER A 10 -22.01 31.96 38.72
C SER A 10 -21.00 31.13 37.93
N ILE A 11 -20.97 29.81 38.12
CA ILE A 11 -20.37 28.85 37.21
C ILE A 11 -21.34 28.67 36.04
N SER A 12 -21.10 29.40 34.97
CA SER A 12 -21.76 29.15 33.68
C SER A 12 -21.12 27.90 33.08
N SER A 13 -21.87 26.80 33.08
CA SER A 13 -21.54 25.58 32.34
C SER A 13 -21.51 25.90 30.86
N LEU A 14 -20.31 26.03 30.27
CA LEU A 14 -20.13 25.89 28.81
C LEU A 14 -20.33 24.40 28.47
N ALA A 15 -21.57 24.05 28.15
CA ALA A 15 -21.83 22.82 27.40
C ALA A 15 -21.19 22.98 26.01
N ALA A 16 -20.10 22.29 25.79
CA ALA A 16 -19.53 22.15 24.46
C ALA A 16 -20.56 21.42 23.59
N LEU A 17 -21.24 22.16 22.74
CA LEU A 17 -22.03 21.61 21.64
C LEU A 17 -21.03 20.88 20.73
N ALA A 18 -20.89 19.56 20.89
CA ALA A 18 -20.34 18.71 19.88
C ALA A 18 -21.24 18.86 18.65
N SER A 19 -20.77 19.62 17.66
CA SER A 19 -21.41 19.68 16.37
C SER A 19 -21.21 18.32 15.70
N ASP A 20 -22.22 17.47 15.73
CA ASP A 20 -22.36 16.34 14.82
C ASP A 20 -22.48 16.87 13.39
N GLY A 21 -21.35 17.28 12.82
CA GLY A 21 -21.26 17.47 11.39
C GLY A 21 -21.52 16.11 10.72
N PRO A 22 -22.17 16.07 9.53
CA PRO A 22 -22.48 14.82 8.87
C PRO A 22 -21.19 13.99 8.74
N ALA A 23 -21.18 12.80 9.36
CA ALA A 23 -20.08 11.86 9.23
C ALA A 23 -19.87 11.63 7.74
N LEU A 24 -18.78 12.19 7.22
CA LEU A 24 -18.44 12.10 5.81
C LEU A 24 -18.32 10.61 5.47
N ALA A 25 -19.13 10.09 4.54
CA ALA A 25 -19.18 8.69 4.16
C ALA A 25 -17.77 8.17 3.81
N ALA A 26 -17.32 7.07 4.43
CA ALA A 26 -16.00 6.50 4.16
C ALA A 26 -15.86 6.20 2.66
N GLN A 27 -14.75 6.62 2.07
CA GLN A 27 -14.49 6.36 0.66
C GLN A 27 -14.32 4.84 0.46
N LYS A 28 -15.04 4.27 -0.51
CA LYS A 28 -14.87 2.86 -0.88
C LYS A 28 -13.57 2.66 -1.63
N VAL A 29 -12.93 1.53 -1.39
CA VAL A 29 -11.74 1.08 -2.12
C VAL A 29 -12.18 0.12 -3.22
N HIS A 30 -11.66 0.32 -4.42
CA HIS A 30 -11.93 -0.60 -5.52
C HIS A 30 -11.18 -1.91 -5.33
N THR A 31 -11.93 -3.02 -5.33
CA THR A 31 -11.40 -4.37 -5.49
C THR A 31 -11.70 -4.86 -6.91
N VAL A 32 -11.07 -5.95 -7.32
CA VAL A 32 -11.31 -6.52 -8.65
C VAL A 32 -12.75 -7.06 -8.84
N THR A 33 -13.51 -7.20 -7.76
CA THR A 33 -14.91 -7.65 -7.77
C THR A 33 -15.91 -6.55 -7.40
N GLY A 34 -15.44 -5.31 -7.25
CA GLY A 34 -16.27 -4.15 -6.93
C GLY A 34 -15.78 -3.37 -5.72
N PRO A 35 -16.34 -2.19 -5.46
CA PRO A 35 -15.90 -1.32 -4.38
C PRO A 35 -16.42 -1.78 -3.01
N VAL A 36 -15.56 -1.77 -1.98
CA VAL A 36 -15.87 -2.14 -0.59
C VAL A 36 -15.50 -1.03 0.38
N LEU A 37 -16.09 -1.00 1.55
CA LEU A 37 -15.67 -0.10 2.61
C LEU A 37 -14.36 -0.61 3.25
N PRO A 38 -13.44 0.27 3.67
CA PRO A 38 -12.22 -0.14 4.39
C PRO A 38 -12.51 -0.95 5.66
N SER A 39 -13.62 -0.69 6.34
CA SER A 39 -14.07 -1.46 7.51
C SER A 39 -14.40 -2.93 7.21
N GLU A 40 -14.63 -3.27 5.95
CA GLU A 40 -14.92 -4.63 5.50
C GLU A 40 -13.66 -5.44 5.16
N PHE A 41 -12.47 -4.82 5.18
CA PHE A 41 -11.22 -5.48 4.76
C PHE A 41 -10.89 -6.70 5.61
N GLY A 42 -11.07 -6.63 6.93
CA GLY A 42 -10.62 -7.67 7.84
C GLY A 42 -9.10 -7.82 7.85
N MET A 43 -8.59 -9.00 8.16
CA MET A 43 -7.14 -9.27 8.11
C MET A 43 -6.65 -9.17 6.67
N THR A 44 -5.65 -8.34 6.44
CA THR A 44 -5.19 -7.91 5.11
C THR A 44 -3.72 -8.20 4.92
N LEU A 45 -3.39 -8.94 3.86
CA LEU A 45 -2.05 -8.97 3.27
C LEU A 45 -1.92 -7.78 2.32
N ILE A 46 -1.13 -6.77 2.73
CA ILE A 46 -1.08 -5.46 2.07
C ILE A 46 -0.11 -5.42 0.87
N HIS A 47 0.78 -6.38 0.76
CA HIS A 47 1.79 -6.45 -0.30
C HIS A 47 2.13 -7.89 -0.64
N GLU A 48 1.50 -8.38 -1.69
CA GLU A 48 1.74 -9.70 -2.24
C GLU A 48 1.72 -9.68 -3.77
N HIS A 49 2.04 -10.81 -4.40
CA HIS A 49 2.06 -10.97 -5.84
C HIS A 49 1.41 -12.30 -6.24
N ILE A 50 0.67 -12.30 -7.34
CA ILE A 50 0.21 -13.54 -7.97
C ILE A 50 1.18 -13.95 -9.07
N LEU A 51 1.49 -13.02 -9.98
CA LEU A 51 2.27 -13.26 -11.18
C LEU A 51 3.26 -12.12 -11.39
N VAL A 52 4.45 -12.46 -11.87
CA VAL A 52 5.46 -11.48 -12.29
C VAL A 52 6.05 -11.88 -13.63
N ASP A 53 6.34 -10.90 -14.48
CA ASP A 53 7.02 -11.06 -15.75
C ASP A 53 8.21 -10.09 -15.82
N PHE A 54 9.39 -10.62 -15.61
CA PHE A 54 10.62 -9.85 -15.62
C PHE A 54 11.25 -9.66 -17.01
N ALA A 55 10.54 -9.98 -18.08
CA ALA A 55 11.04 -9.78 -19.45
C ALA A 55 11.31 -8.31 -19.76
N GLY A 56 10.49 -7.39 -19.22
CA GLY A 56 10.55 -5.96 -19.49
C GLY A 56 9.36 -5.48 -20.29
N ALA A 57 9.00 -4.20 -20.13
CA ALA A 57 7.77 -3.61 -20.66
C ALA A 57 7.58 -3.84 -22.17
N ASP A 58 8.66 -3.69 -22.92
CA ASP A 58 8.65 -3.80 -24.39
C ASP A 58 8.46 -5.25 -24.89
N GLN A 59 8.51 -6.23 -23.99
CA GLN A 59 8.32 -7.66 -24.25
C GLN A 59 6.96 -8.18 -23.79
N ILE A 60 6.23 -7.42 -22.98
CA ILE A 60 4.93 -7.84 -22.46
C ILE A 60 3.91 -7.87 -23.57
N ARG A 61 3.29 -9.04 -23.77
CA ARG A 61 2.24 -9.28 -24.76
C ARG A 61 1.32 -10.42 -24.30
N PRO A 62 0.09 -10.51 -24.81
CA PRO A 62 -0.81 -11.63 -24.51
C PRO A 62 -0.19 -12.99 -24.84
N GLY A 63 -0.54 -14.02 -24.07
CA GLY A 63 -0.12 -15.41 -24.30
C GLY A 63 1.28 -15.77 -23.82
N ARG A 64 1.89 -14.95 -22.95
CA ARG A 64 3.21 -15.25 -22.34
C ARG A 64 3.13 -16.32 -21.25
N TYR A 65 1.96 -16.61 -20.73
CA TYR A 65 1.71 -17.63 -19.72
C TYR A 65 0.30 -18.22 -19.89
N ASP A 66 0.06 -19.38 -19.28
CA ASP A 66 -1.25 -20.02 -19.22
C ASP A 66 -1.98 -19.60 -17.93
N PRO A 67 -3.08 -18.84 -18.00
CA PRO A 67 -3.86 -18.45 -16.82
C PRO A 67 -4.36 -19.62 -15.99
N GLU A 68 -4.67 -20.78 -16.61
CA GLU A 68 -5.13 -21.97 -15.89
C GLU A 68 -4.00 -22.58 -15.03
N GLU A 69 -2.78 -22.52 -15.55
CA GLU A 69 -1.62 -22.96 -14.77
C GLU A 69 -1.38 -22.07 -13.55
N VAL A 70 -1.45 -20.74 -13.72
CA VAL A 70 -1.31 -19.79 -12.61
C VAL A 70 -2.41 -20.01 -11.57
N ILE A 71 -3.68 -20.18 -11.99
CA ILE A 71 -4.78 -20.43 -11.06
C ILE A 71 -4.56 -21.74 -10.30
N ARG A 72 -4.15 -22.81 -10.97
CA ARG A 72 -3.88 -24.10 -10.34
C ARG A 72 -2.82 -24.01 -9.24
N LEU A 73 -1.82 -23.14 -9.41
CA LEU A 73 -0.74 -22.94 -8.44
C LEU A 73 -1.10 -21.95 -7.33
N ALA A 74 -1.74 -20.85 -7.68
CA ALA A 74 -2.02 -19.76 -6.73
C ALA A 74 -3.24 -20.04 -5.83
N LEU A 75 -4.33 -20.63 -6.39
CA LEU A 75 -5.59 -20.80 -5.67
C LEU A 75 -5.45 -21.58 -4.35
N PRO A 76 -4.76 -22.75 -4.28
CA PRO A 76 -4.59 -23.46 -3.03
C PRO A 76 -3.89 -22.64 -1.94
N ARG A 77 -2.95 -21.78 -2.32
CA ARG A 77 -2.22 -20.90 -1.39
C ARG A 77 -3.08 -19.74 -0.89
N LEU A 78 -3.93 -19.19 -1.75
CA LEU A 78 -4.92 -18.18 -1.37
C LEU A 78 -5.98 -18.77 -0.42
N GLU A 79 -6.45 -19.98 -0.68
CA GLU A 79 -7.35 -20.72 0.22
C GLU A 79 -6.71 -21.01 1.57
N GLN A 80 -5.41 -21.32 1.60
CA GLN A 80 -4.66 -21.54 2.83
C GLN A 80 -4.67 -20.29 3.71
N VAL A 81 -4.29 -19.11 3.17
CA VAL A 81 -4.28 -17.89 3.98
C VAL A 81 -5.69 -17.43 4.35
N LYS A 82 -6.69 -17.72 3.51
CA LYS A 82 -8.09 -17.48 3.86
C LYS A 82 -8.51 -18.30 5.09
N LYS A 83 -8.12 -19.60 5.17
CA LYS A 83 -8.35 -20.45 6.34
C LYS A 83 -7.66 -19.91 7.59
N LEU A 84 -6.51 -19.24 7.43
CA LEU A 84 -5.77 -18.57 8.52
C LEU A 84 -6.38 -17.23 8.93
N GLY A 85 -7.44 -16.78 8.25
CA GLY A 85 -8.20 -15.58 8.61
C GLY A 85 -8.04 -14.41 7.66
N CYS A 86 -7.19 -14.47 6.63
CA CYS A 86 -7.07 -13.44 5.60
C CYS A 86 -8.44 -13.18 4.94
N ARG A 87 -8.75 -11.92 4.69
CA ARG A 87 -9.98 -11.49 4.01
C ARG A 87 -9.69 -10.61 2.80
N THR A 88 -8.59 -9.86 2.84
CA THR A 88 -8.18 -8.97 1.75
C THR A 88 -6.73 -9.24 1.37
N PHE A 89 -6.49 -9.29 0.07
CA PHE A 89 -5.21 -9.54 -0.56
C PHE A 89 -4.92 -8.38 -1.52
N VAL A 90 -3.78 -7.72 -1.35
CA VAL A 90 -3.37 -6.60 -2.20
C VAL A 90 -2.27 -7.07 -3.13
N ASP A 91 -2.61 -7.18 -4.42
CA ASP A 91 -1.63 -7.50 -5.46
C ASP A 91 -0.84 -6.24 -5.84
N CYS A 92 0.45 -6.26 -5.54
CA CYS A 92 1.36 -5.14 -5.77
C CYS A 92 2.08 -5.19 -7.12
N THR A 93 1.71 -6.11 -8.00
CA THR A 93 2.29 -6.22 -9.34
C THR A 93 1.79 -5.10 -10.24
N PRO A 94 2.64 -4.14 -10.68
CA PRO A 94 2.23 -3.02 -11.51
C PRO A 94 2.15 -3.42 -12.99
N ALA A 95 1.61 -2.50 -13.79
CA ALA A 95 1.61 -2.63 -15.24
C ALA A 95 3.03 -2.92 -15.78
N TYR A 96 3.12 -3.75 -16.80
CA TYR A 96 4.36 -4.18 -17.45
C TYR A 96 5.33 -5.00 -16.59
N LEU A 97 4.87 -5.44 -15.40
CA LEU A 97 5.60 -6.36 -14.53
C LEU A 97 4.78 -7.65 -14.26
N GLY A 98 3.64 -7.81 -14.93
CA GLY A 98 2.78 -8.98 -14.79
C GLY A 98 1.37 -8.71 -14.26
N ARG A 99 0.95 -7.45 -14.09
CA ARG A 99 -0.42 -7.13 -13.67
C ARG A 99 -1.45 -7.72 -14.66
N ASP A 100 -2.28 -8.65 -14.17
CA ASP A 100 -3.45 -9.15 -14.90
C ASP A 100 -4.71 -9.09 -14.04
N VAL A 101 -5.52 -8.08 -14.28
CA VAL A 101 -6.74 -7.83 -13.48
C VAL A 101 -7.84 -8.84 -13.72
N ARG A 102 -7.87 -9.50 -14.91
CA ARG A 102 -8.84 -10.55 -15.20
C ARG A 102 -8.50 -11.86 -14.49
N LEU A 103 -7.21 -12.19 -14.42
CA LEU A 103 -6.71 -13.30 -13.63
C LEU A 103 -7.01 -13.07 -12.13
N LEU A 104 -6.73 -11.88 -11.60
CA LEU A 104 -7.05 -11.52 -10.23
C LEU A 104 -8.55 -11.63 -9.93
N ALA A 105 -9.41 -11.20 -10.85
CA ALA A 105 -10.86 -11.32 -10.68
C ALA A 105 -11.31 -12.78 -10.61
N ARG A 106 -10.75 -13.66 -11.43
CA ARG A 106 -11.02 -15.11 -11.38
C ARG A 106 -10.57 -15.73 -10.05
N LEU A 107 -9.37 -15.37 -9.60
CA LEU A 107 -8.82 -15.84 -8.32
C LEU A 107 -9.63 -15.30 -7.13
N ALA A 108 -10.07 -14.04 -7.17
CA ALA A 108 -10.92 -13.45 -6.14
C ALA A 108 -12.27 -14.18 -6.03
N GLN A 109 -12.90 -14.48 -7.16
CA GLN A 109 -14.15 -15.24 -7.20
C GLN A 109 -13.97 -16.67 -6.67
N ALA A 110 -12.92 -17.36 -7.09
CA ALA A 110 -12.65 -18.74 -6.68
C ALA A 110 -12.26 -18.85 -5.20
N SER A 111 -11.37 -17.99 -4.71
CA SER A 111 -10.92 -17.99 -3.31
C SER A 111 -11.92 -17.35 -2.36
N GLY A 112 -12.74 -16.39 -2.87
CA GLY A 112 -13.60 -15.54 -2.06
C GLY A 112 -12.83 -14.53 -1.20
N LEU A 113 -11.58 -14.22 -1.56
CA LEU A 113 -10.82 -13.09 -1.01
C LEU A 113 -11.20 -11.80 -1.74
N ARG A 114 -11.20 -10.69 -1.03
CA ARG A 114 -11.19 -9.38 -1.67
C ARG A 114 -9.80 -9.13 -2.22
N MET A 115 -9.67 -8.90 -3.51
CA MET A 115 -8.37 -8.59 -4.12
C MET A 115 -8.34 -7.16 -4.60
N VAL A 116 -7.26 -6.43 -4.24
CA VAL A 116 -7.02 -5.05 -4.66
C VAL A 116 -5.88 -5.03 -5.66
N THR A 117 -6.08 -4.34 -6.78
CA THR A 117 -5.05 -4.11 -7.81
C THR A 117 -4.67 -2.64 -7.86
N ASN A 118 -3.68 -2.30 -8.67
CA ASN A 118 -3.07 -0.98 -8.71
C ASN A 118 -3.03 -0.37 -10.12
N THR A 119 -2.70 0.92 -10.17
CA THR A 119 -2.19 1.63 -11.35
C THR A 119 -0.78 2.12 -11.08
N GLY A 120 -0.05 2.50 -12.11
CA GLY A 120 1.32 2.98 -11.95
C GLY A 120 2.34 2.18 -12.76
N TYR A 121 3.60 2.66 -12.75
CA TYR A 121 4.72 2.01 -13.42
C TYR A 121 5.88 1.79 -12.47
N TYR A 122 6.63 0.71 -12.69
CA TYR A 122 7.80 0.37 -11.91
C TYR A 122 9.06 1.05 -12.50
N GLY A 123 9.54 2.14 -11.86
CA GLY A 123 10.70 2.93 -12.31
C GLY A 123 12.05 2.30 -11.94
N GLY A 124 12.21 1.85 -10.74
CA GLY A 124 13.47 1.48 -10.09
C GLY A 124 14.34 0.38 -10.72
N GLY A 125 14.01 -0.10 -11.91
CA GLY A 125 14.81 -1.11 -12.63
C GLY A 125 15.95 -0.47 -13.44
N GLN A 126 16.99 -1.27 -13.77
CA GLN A 126 18.03 -0.87 -14.71
C GLN A 126 17.40 -0.45 -16.05
N ASP A 127 17.88 0.65 -16.62
CA ASP A 127 17.49 1.18 -17.94
C ASP A 127 15.98 1.38 -18.12
N ALA A 128 15.25 1.63 -17.03
CA ALA A 128 13.81 1.79 -17.05
C ALA A 128 13.06 0.59 -17.66
N LYS A 129 13.61 -0.63 -17.51
CA LYS A 129 13.16 -1.85 -18.16
C LYS A 129 11.65 -2.12 -18.06
N PHE A 130 11.02 -1.71 -16.96
CA PHE A 130 9.60 -1.96 -16.69
C PHE A 130 8.70 -0.75 -16.97
N VAL A 131 9.25 0.30 -17.59
CA VAL A 131 8.49 1.44 -18.12
C VAL A 131 8.48 1.34 -19.64
N PRO A 132 7.31 1.32 -20.31
CA PRO A 132 7.26 1.18 -21.77
C PRO A 132 7.96 2.37 -22.44
N GLU A 133 8.62 2.11 -23.58
CA GLU A 133 9.48 3.08 -24.26
C GLU A 133 8.76 4.41 -24.52
N GLU A 134 7.51 4.34 -24.99
CA GLU A 134 6.71 5.53 -25.29
C GLU A 134 6.31 6.33 -24.04
N ALA A 135 6.52 5.78 -22.83
CA ALA A 135 6.26 6.47 -21.56
C ALA A 135 7.50 7.06 -20.91
N ARG A 136 8.71 6.57 -21.26
CA ARG A 136 9.97 6.98 -20.61
C ARG A 136 10.27 8.47 -20.77
N GLY A 137 9.87 9.08 -21.88
CA GLY A 137 10.05 10.50 -22.17
C GLY A 137 8.87 11.41 -21.80
N LEU A 138 7.75 10.85 -21.35
CA LEU A 138 6.56 11.64 -21.06
C LEU A 138 6.72 12.54 -19.84
N PRO A 139 6.13 13.75 -19.84
CA PRO A 139 6.00 14.55 -18.64
C PRO A 139 5.04 13.94 -17.63
N SER A 140 5.18 14.32 -16.36
CA SER A 140 4.42 13.76 -15.24
C SER A 140 2.90 13.85 -15.42
N GLU A 141 2.42 14.91 -16.03
CA GLU A 141 1.00 15.16 -16.32
C GLU A 141 0.42 14.12 -17.30
N LYS A 142 1.21 13.72 -18.30
CA LYS A 142 0.80 12.71 -19.28
C LYS A 142 0.81 11.31 -18.69
N LEU A 143 1.77 11.01 -17.81
CA LEU A 143 1.80 9.76 -17.04
C LEU A 143 0.60 9.69 -16.09
N ALA A 144 0.35 10.75 -15.33
CA ALA A 144 -0.80 10.84 -14.43
C ALA A 144 -2.13 10.70 -15.18
N ALA A 145 -2.27 11.31 -16.35
CA ALA A 145 -3.48 11.19 -17.16
C ALA A 145 -3.79 9.73 -17.56
N ARG A 146 -2.76 8.89 -17.83
CA ARG A 146 -2.93 7.46 -18.09
C ARG A 146 -3.48 6.74 -16.85
N TRP A 147 -2.90 6.99 -15.68
CA TRP A 147 -3.29 6.34 -14.43
C TRP A 147 -4.67 6.80 -13.92
N ILE A 148 -5.01 8.08 -14.11
CA ILE A 148 -6.34 8.62 -13.84
C ILE A 148 -7.38 7.97 -14.77
N ALA A 149 -7.04 7.77 -16.04
CA ALA A 149 -7.94 7.10 -16.99
C ALA A 149 -8.21 5.63 -16.59
N GLU A 150 -7.21 4.89 -16.07
CA GLU A 150 -7.43 3.55 -15.52
C GLU A 150 -8.39 3.58 -14.30
N TYR A 151 -8.26 4.61 -13.44
CA TYR A 151 -9.17 4.78 -12.30
C TYR A 151 -10.61 5.12 -12.73
N GLU A 152 -10.77 5.95 -13.75
CA GLU A 152 -12.09 6.39 -14.21
C GLU A 152 -12.80 5.33 -15.06
N LYS A 153 -12.08 4.70 -15.99
CA LYS A 153 -12.62 3.85 -17.05
C LYS A 153 -12.40 2.36 -16.83
N GLY A 154 -11.51 2.00 -15.90
CA GLY A 154 -11.03 0.63 -15.70
C GLY A 154 -9.78 0.30 -16.50
N ILE A 155 -9.04 -0.66 -15.98
CA ILE A 155 -7.75 -1.13 -16.50
C ILE A 155 -8.00 -2.01 -17.74
N ASP A 156 -7.31 -1.73 -18.84
CA ASP A 156 -7.28 -2.54 -20.07
C ASP A 156 -8.69 -2.93 -20.58
N GLY A 157 -9.64 -2.01 -20.48
CA GLY A 157 -11.03 -2.22 -20.94
C GLY A 157 -11.82 -3.26 -20.13
N SER A 158 -11.32 -3.67 -18.97
CA SER A 158 -11.98 -4.66 -18.11
C SER A 158 -13.13 -4.08 -17.26
N GLY A 159 -13.18 -2.76 -17.09
CA GLY A 159 -14.03 -2.09 -16.11
C GLY A 159 -13.54 -2.22 -14.66
N ILE A 160 -12.49 -2.99 -14.39
CA ILE A 160 -11.88 -3.15 -13.08
C ILE A 160 -11.00 -1.92 -12.79
N ARG A 161 -11.25 -1.25 -11.67
CA ARG A 161 -10.55 -0.03 -11.27
C ARG A 161 -9.45 -0.32 -10.24
N PRO A 162 -8.33 0.43 -10.25
CA PRO A 162 -7.28 0.29 -9.25
C PRO A 162 -7.75 0.79 -7.88
N GLY A 163 -7.25 0.17 -6.80
CA GLY A 163 -7.47 0.60 -5.43
C GLY A 163 -6.33 1.44 -4.85
N PHE A 164 -5.17 1.48 -5.51
CA PHE A 164 -3.98 2.26 -5.11
C PHE A 164 -3.05 2.52 -6.30
N ILE A 165 -2.02 3.34 -6.07
CA ILE A 165 -0.96 3.60 -7.05
C ILE A 165 0.27 2.80 -6.63
N LYS A 166 0.86 1.99 -7.52
CA LYS A 166 2.12 1.28 -7.30
C LYS A 166 3.20 1.85 -8.22
N THR A 167 4.27 2.36 -7.60
CA THR A 167 5.46 2.83 -8.30
C THR A 167 6.71 2.16 -7.74
N ALA A 168 7.85 2.46 -8.33
CA ALA A 168 9.15 2.10 -7.82
C ALA A 168 10.17 3.18 -8.16
N VAL A 169 11.17 3.32 -7.31
CA VAL A 169 12.34 4.15 -7.57
C VAL A 169 13.63 3.37 -7.37
N GLY A 170 14.69 3.79 -8.02
CA GLY A 170 16.04 3.28 -7.82
C GLY A 170 16.74 3.88 -6.60
N ASN A 171 18.07 3.81 -6.61
CA ASN A 171 18.92 4.42 -5.60
C ASN A 171 18.97 5.96 -5.75
N THR A 172 19.45 6.62 -4.71
CA THR A 172 19.64 8.08 -4.68
C THR A 172 20.97 8.51 -5.32
N PRO A 173 21.00 9.69 -5.97
CA PRO A 173 19.84 10.55 -6.21
C PRO A 173 18.85 9.92 -7.16
N LEU A 174 17.54 10.23 -7.01
CA LEU A 174 16.51 9.71 -7.90
C LEU A 174 16.79 10.09 -9.34
N SER A 175 16.63 9.14 -10.26
CA SER A 175 16.74 9.43 -11.68
C SER A 175 15.69 10.44 -12.14
N PRO A 176 15.93 11.19 -13.25
CA PRO A 176 14.90 12.09 -13.79
C PRO A 176 13.57 11.38 -14.11
N LEU A 177 13.62 10.10 -14.49
CA LEU A 177 12.42 9.31 -14.72
C LEU A 177 11.71 8.99 -13.41
N ASP A 178 12.44 8.52 -12.38
CA ASP A 178 11.85 8.21 -11.07
C ASP A 178 11.18 9.44 -10.47
N ALA A 179 11.85 10.61 -10.52
CA ALA A 179 11.28 11.86 -10.05
C ALA A 179 9.99 12.23 -10.80
N ARG A 180 9.91 11.97 -12.13
CA ARG A 180 8.67 12.18 -12.90
C ARG A 180 7.58 11.20 -12.52
N LEU A 181 7.90 9.93 -12.28
CA LEU A 181 6.93 8.93 -11.82
C LEU A 181 6.36 9.28 -10.45
N VAL A 182 7.20 9.76 -9.51
CA VAL A 182 6.74 10.24 -8.19
C VAL A 182 5.81 11.45 -8.33
N ARG A 183 6.14 12.44 -9.20
CA ARG A 183 5.23 13.56 -9.48
C ARG A 183 3.94 13.11 -10.14
N ALA A 184 4.00 12.17 -11.08
CA ALA A 184 2.81 11.59 -11.70
C ALA A 184 1.91 10.89 -10.67
N ALA A 185 2.52 10.18 -9.70
CA ALA A 185 1.77 9.58 -8.59
C ALA A 185 1.12 10.66 -7.70
N ALA A 186 1.82 11.76 -7.42
CA ALA A 186 1.27 12.90 -6.69
C ALA A 186 0.06 13.50 -7.40
N LEU A 187 0.15 13.75 -8.70
CA LEU A 187 -0.94 14.29 -9.53
C LEU A 187 -2.13 13.32 -9.57
N THR A 188 -1.86 12.02 -9.71
CA THR A 188 -2.90 10.97 -9.69
C THR A 188 -3.58 10.90 -8.32
N HIS A 189 -2.81 10.96 -7.21
CA HIS A 189 -3.37 11.02 -5.87
C HIS A 189 -4.31 12.21 -5.69
N LYS A 190 -3.90 13.41 -6.11
CA LYS A 190 -4.74 14.63 -6.02
C LYS A 190 -6.05 14.49 -6.79
N ALA A 191 -6.05 13.79 -7.91
CA ALA A 191 -7.25 13.60 -8.73
C ALA A 191 -8.17 12.48 -8.23
N THR A 192 -7.61 11.42 -7.63
CA THR A 192 -8.34 10.17 -7.34
C THR A 192 -8.47 9.84 -5.85
N GLY A 193 -7.60 10.38 -5.01
CA GLY A 193 -7.47 10.01 -3.60
C GLY A 193 -6.75 8.67 -3.36
N LEU A 194 -6.25 8.01 -4.40
CA LEU A 194 -5.52 6.74 -4.27
C LEU A 194 -4.21 6.93 -3.51
N ILE A 195 -3.93 6.06 -2.54
CA ILE A 195 -2.65 6.06 -1.82
C ILE A 195 -1.50 5.63 -2.75
N ILE A 196 -0.30 6.12 -2.48
CA ILE A 196 0.92 5.86 -3.27
C ILE A 196 1.77 4.84 -2.53
N ALA A 197 1.93 3.63 -3.05
CA ALA A 197 2.87 2.63 -2.57
C ALA A 197 4.08 2.59 -3.51
N SER A 198 5.27 2.87 -2.97
CA SER A 198 6.49 2.92 -3.78
C SER A 198 7.53 1.92 -3.27
N HIS A 199 7.91 0.99 -4.16
CA HIS A 199 9.13 0.19 -3.97
C HIS A 199 10.33 1.13 -3.83
N THR A 200 11.00 1.10 -2.68
CA THR A 200 12.01 2.10 -2.34
C THR A 200 13.16 1.42 -1.61
N PRO A 201 14.35 1.32 -2.23
CA PRO A 201 15.44 0.49 -1.73
C PRO A 201 16.13 1.05 -0.48
N THR A 202 16.12 2.38 -0.28
CA THR A 202 16.85 3.05 0.80
C THR A 202 16.00 4.14 1.47
N GLY A 203 16.30 4.44 2.73
CA GLY A 203 15.63 5.52 3.44
C GLY A 203 15.87 6.89 2.83
N ARG A 204 17.05 7.11 2.25
CA ARG A 204 17.34 8.35 1.53
C ARG A 204 16.41 8.53 0.32
N ALA A 205 16.18 7.45 -0.46
CA ALA A 205 15.22 7.49 -1.56
C ALA A 205 13.78 7.74 -1.09
N ALA A 206 13.40 7.21 0.09
CA ALA A 206 12.10 7.49 0.69
C ALA A 206 11.95 8.97 1.05
N LEU A 207 12.96 9.57 1.68
CA LEU A 207 12.94 10.99 2.06
C LEU A 207 12.94 11.91 0.83
N GLU A 208 13.68 11.59 -0.25
CA GLU A 208 13.63 12.34 -1.51
C GLU A 208 12.22 12.29 -2.16
N GLN A 209 11.56 11.12 -2.13
CA GLN A 209 10.17 11.01 -2.60
C GLN A 209 9.22 11.86 -1.75
N LEU A 210 9.33 11.81 -0.42
CA LEU A 210 8.52 12.63 0.48
C LEU A 210 8.70 14.13 0.22
N GLU A 211 9.92 14.58 -0.12
CA GLU A 211 10.18 15.97 -0.49
C GLU A 211 9.50 16.36 -1.82
N ILE A 212 9.52 15.45 -2.82
CA ILE A 212 8.77 15.67 -4.08
C ILE A 212 7.27 15.74 -3.79
N LEU A 213 6.72 14.82 -2.99
CA LEU A 213 5.30 14.82 -2.63
C LEU A 213 4.91 16.10 -1.90
N ARG A 214 5.74 16.56 -0.97
CA ARG A 214 5.55 17.83 -0.26
C ARG A 214 5.54 19.01 -1.21
N SER A 215 6.44 19.04 -2.20
CA SER A 215 6.49 20.11 -3.22
C SER A 215 5.25 20.13 -4.12
N GLU A 216 4.59 18.96 -4.27
CA GLU A 216 3.32 18.81 -5.00
C GLU A 216 2.08 19.00 -4.09
N ALA A 217 2.26 19.45 -2.85
CA ALA A 217 1.21 19.61 -1.85
C ALA A 217 0.47 18.29 -1.55
N VAL A 218 1.16 17.16 -1.59
CA VAL A 218 0.66 15.84 -1.19
C VAL A 218 1.21 15.50 0.20
N PRO A 219 0.36 15.20 1.18
CA PRO A 219 0.80 14.90 2.53
C PRO A 219 1.52 13.55 2.61
N ALA A 220 2.49 13.44 3.52
CA ALA A 220 3.25 12.20 3.72
C ALA A 220 2.38 10.99 4.05
N GLY A 221 1.20 11.20 4.67
CA GLY A 221 0.23 10.13 4.95
C GLY A 221 -0.37 9.46 3.72
N ALA A 222 -0.21 10.06 2.55
CA ALA A 222 -0.58 9.48 1.26
C ALA A 222 0.49 8.54 0.68
N PHE A 223 1.59 8.32 1.39
CA PHE A 223 2.75 7.57 0.90
C PHE A 223 3.03 6.34 1.77
N ILE A 224 3.22 5.19 1.12
CA ILE A 224 3.71 3.95 1.70
C ILE A 224 5.14 3.73 1.20
N TRP A 225 6.07 3.77 2.14
CA TRP A 225 7.45 3.35 1.88
C TRP A 225 7.53 1.82 1.91
N VAL A 226 7.45 1.21 0.75
CA VAL A 226 7.56 -0.24 0.55
C VAL A 226 9.02 -0.67 0.70
N HIS A 227 9.27 -1.79 1.39
CA HIS A 227 10.58 -2.35 1.73
C HIS A 227 11.42 -1.51 2.71
N ALA A 228 10.77 -0.81 3.62
CA ALA A 228 11.46 0.00 4.63
C ALA A 228 12.35 -0.84 5.58
N GLN A 229 12.12 -2.14 5.66
CA GLN A 229 12.98 -3.07 6.41
C GLN A 229 14.41 -3.17 5.88
N ASN A 230 14.66 -2.77 4.65
CA ASN A 230 15.99 -2.82 4.04
C ASN A 230 16.89 -1.66 4.52
N GLU A 231 16.30 -0.60 5.08
CA GLU A 231 17.07 0.49 5.68
C GLU A 231 17.74 0.02 6.98
N PRO A 232 19.09 0.07 7.08
CA PRO A 232 19.79 -0.36 8.27
C PRO A 232 19.64 0.63 9.44
N ASP A 233 19.51 1.93 9.16
CA ASP A 233 19.32 2.96 10.18
C ASP A 233 17.84 3.11 10.54
N SER A 234 17.47 2.59 11.72
CA SER A 234 16.09 2.66 12.21
C SER A 234 15.58 4.10 12.37
N THR A 235 16.48 5.07 12.62
CA THR A 235 16.09 6.47 12.81
C THR A 235 15.44 7.08 11.56
N VAL A 236 15.80 6.60 10.37
CA VAL A 236 15.20 7.02 9.11
C VAL A 236 13.77 6.49 8.98
N ARG A 237 13.49 5.23 9.42
CA ARG A 237 12.13 4.70 9.50
C ARG A 237 11.26 5.48 10.47
N HIS A 238 11.81 5.79 11.66
CA HIS A 238 11.12 6.62 12.65
C HIS A 238 10.78 7.99 12.05
N ARG A 239 11.76 8.64 11.40
CA ARG A 239 11.57 9.95 10.78
C ARG A 239 10.49 9.94 9.70
N ALA A 240 10.45 8.93 8.83
CA ALA A 240 9.41 8.81 7.81
C ALA A 240 8.01 8.67 8.44
N ALA A 241 7.89 7.83 9.49
CA ALA A 241 6.64 7.65 10.21
C ALA A 241 6.19 8.90 10.98
N GLU A 242 7.12 9.64 11.59
CA GLU A 242 6.86 10.93 12.27
C GLU A 242 6.37 12.01 11.29
N LEU A 243 6.86 12.01 10.05
CA LEU A 243 6.35 12.85 8.96
C LEU A 243 4.94 12.45 8.53
N GLY A 244 4.47 11.26 8.93
CA GLY A 244 3.14 10.73 8.63
C GLY A 244 3.11 9.63 7.58
N ALA A 245 4.25 9.27 6.95
CA ALA A 245 4.31 8.19 5.98
C ALA A 245 4.00 6.82 6.61
N TRP A 246 3.53 5.90 5.80
CA TRP A 246 3.43 4.50 6.18
C TRP A 246 4.78 3.82 5.95
N VAL A 247 5.25 3.08 6.93
CA VAL A 247 6.49 2.30 6.90
C VAL A 247 6.10 0.83 6.74
N GLU A 248 6.37 0.26 5.57
CA GLU A 248 6.04 -1.14 5.29
C GLU A 248 7.24 -2.04 5.58
N ILE A 249 7.02 -3.02 6.43
CA ILE A 249 7.97 -4.07 6.83
C ILE A 249 7.49 -5.37 6.20
N ASP A 250 8.12 -5.79 5.15
CA ASP A 250 7.73 -6.91 4.31
C ASP A 250 8.89 -7.89 4.01
N GLY A 251 8.78 -8.67 2.93
CA GLY A 251 9.82 -9.60 2.52
C GLY A 251 10.07 -10.67 3.56
N MET A 252 9.02 -11.20 4.19
CA MET A 252 9.12 -12.24 5.21
C MET A 252 9.48 -13.58 4.60
N ARG A 253 10.52 -14.21 5.15
CA ARG A 253 11.02 -15.54 4.78
C ARG A 253 11.34 -16.33 6.05
N GLU A 254 11.47 -17.65 5.94
CA GLU A 254 11.82 -18.52 7.06
C GLU A 254 13.11 -18.10 7.81
N ASN A 255 14.05 -17.50 7.11
CA ASN A 255 15.35 -17.11 7.67
C ASN A 255 15.40 -15.65 8.15
N ASN A 256 14.30 -14.90 8.13
CA ASN A 256 14.35 -13.47 8.48
C ASN A 256 13.12 -12.91 9.21
N TRP A 257 12.04 -13.67 9.39
CA TRP A 257 10.80 -13.18 10.00
C TRP A 257 11.02 -12.65 11.43
N GLU A 258 11.93 -13.25 12.22
CA GLU A 258 12.27 -12.78 13.56
C GLU A 258 12.87 -11.38 13.53
N ARG A 259 13.74 -11.10 12.55
CA ARG A 259 14.25 -9.74 12.35
C ARG A 259 13.12 -8.75 12.03
N ARG A 260 12.08 -9.16 11.28
CA ARG A 260 10.90 -8.30 11.01
C ARG A 260 10.12 -8.00 12.28
N VAL A 261 10.00 -8.99 13.19
CA VAL A 261 9.42 -8.79 14.53
C VAL A 261 10.19 -7.69 15.27
N GLY A 262 11.52 -7.78 15.38
CA GLY A 262 12.33 -6.78 16.04
C GLY A 262 12.22 -5.36 15.44
N GLN A 263 12.05 -5.28 14.11
CA GLN A 263 11.82 -3.98 13.46
C GLN A 263 10.45 -3.38 13.81
N VAL A 264 9.42 -4.19 13.98
CA VAL A 264 8.10 -3.73 14.44
C VAL A 264 8.11 -3.36 15.92
N GLU A 265 8.84 -4.11 16.77
CA GLU A 265 9.05 -3.75 18.18
C GLU A 265 9.73 -2.40 18.33
N ASP A 266 10.78 -2.13 17.54
CA ASP A 266 11.46 -0.84 17.50
C ASP A 266 10.51 0.32 17.17
N MET A 267 9.64 0.14 16.16
CA MET A 267 8.60 1.13 15.82
C MET A 267 7.56 1.28 16.95
N ALA A 268 7.16 0.17 17.59
CA ALA A 268 6.20 0.19 18.69
C ALA A 268 6.76 0.90 19.93
N ALA A 269 8.04 0.67 20.26
CA ALA A 269 8.73 1.34 21.37
C ALA A 269 8.78 2.87 21.21
N ARG A 270 8.70 3.37 19.99
CA ARG A 270 8.61 4.79 19.66
C ARG A 270 7.17 5.33 19.56
N GLY A 271 6.16 4.49 19.82
CA GLY A 271 4.74 4.87 19.64
C GLY A 271 4.29 5.01 18.19
N LEU A 272 5.08 4.49 17.25
CA LEU A 272 4.87 4.64 15.81
C LEU A 272 4.14 3.45 15.16
N LEU A 273 3.66 2.48 15.96
CA LEU A 273 2.97 1.28 15.45
C LEU A 273 1.78 1.63 14.54
N GLY A 274 1.13 2.76 14.78
CA GLY A 274 0.02 3.27 13.97
C GLY A 274 0.40 3.70 12.54
N ARG A 275 1.69 3.62 12.18
CA ARG A 275 2.23 3.91 10.84
C ARG A 275 2.96 2.72 10.23
N VAL A 276 2.84 1.54 10.83
CA VAL A 276 3.48 0.32 10.32
C VAL A 276 2.50 -0.51 9.52
N LEU A 277 2.94 -1.00 8.37
CA LEU A 277 2.28 -2.01 7.56
C LEU A 277 3.16 -3.25 7.50
N VAL A 278 2.55 -4.44 7.41
CA VAL A 278 3.29 -5.71 7.37
C VAL A 278 2.70 -6.63 6.30
N SER A 279 3.56 -7.32 5.55
CA SER A 279 3.17 -8.33 4.58
C SER A 279 4.33 -9.30 4.29
N ALA A 280 4.09 -10.29 3.43
CA ALA A 280 5.12 -11.26 3.09
C ALA A 280 5.94 -10.88 1.85
N ASP A 281 5.40 -10.06 0.94
CA ASP A 281 5.96 -9.84 -0.40
C ASP A 281 6.28 -11.19 -1.05
N ALA A 282 5.27 -12.01 -1.17
CA ALA A 282 5.36 -13.41 -1.56
C ALA A 282 4.46 -13.74 -2.77
N GLY A 283 4.39 -15.02 -3.11
CA GLY A 283 3.74 -15.53 -4.31
C GLY A 283 4.74 -15.66 -5.44
N TRP A 284 4.53 -14.96 -6.53
CA TRP A 284 5.47 -14.81 -7.64
C TRP A 284 5.49 -16.03 -8.58
N TYR A 285 4.37 -16.25 -9.31
CA TYR A 285 4.47 -17.06 -10.52
C TYR A 285 5.37 -16.33 -11.52
N HIS A 286 6.57 -16.87 -11.77
CA HIS A 286 7.53 -16.28 -12.70
C HIS A 286 7.22 -16.71 -14.13
N VAL A 287 6.77 -15.76 -14.95
CA VAL A 287 6.49 -16.01 -16.38
C VAL A 287 7.79 -16.39 -17.09
N GLY A 288 7.74 -17.51 -17.82
CA GLY A 288 8.88 -18.05 -18.57
C GLY A 288 9.74 -19.04 -17.81
N GLU A 289 9.48 -19.26 -16.52
CA GLU A 289 10.13 -20.31 -15.74
C GLU A 289 9.28 -21.59 -15.71
N PRO A 290 9.89 -22.79 -15.77
CA PRO A 290 9.14 -24.05 -15.69
C PRO A 290 8.31 -24.14 -14.41
N GLY A 291 6.99 -24.41 -14.55
CA GLY A 291 6.07 -24.50 -13.43
C GLY A 291 5.89 -23.18 -12.67
N GLY A 292 6.28 -22.04 -13.26
CA GLY A 292 6.19 -20.73 -12.62
C GLY A 292 7.29 -20.45 -11.58
N GLY A 293 8.36 -21.22 -11.58
CA GLY A 293 9.49 -21.03 -10.66
C GLY A 293 9.14 -21.29 -9.20
N ASP A 294 9.86 -20.64 -8.29
CA ASP A 294 9.63 -20.72 -6.84
C ASP A 294 8.46 -19.82 -6.41
N PHE A 295 7.29 -20.42 -6.28
CA PHE A 295 6.11 -19.72 -5.77
C PHE A 295 6.15 -19.67 -4.23
N LEU A 296 6.50 -18.52 -3.66
CA LEU A 296 6.69 -18.33 -2.22
C LEU A 296 5.35 -18.38 -1.45
N PRO A 297 5.30 -19.00 -0.27
CA PRO A 297 4.08 -19.10 0.54
C PRO A 297 3.73 -17.74 1.17
N TYR A 298 2.42 -17.44 1.26
CA TYR A 298 1.91 -16.21 1.89
C TYR A 298 1.71 -16.33 3.40
N ASP A 299 1.80 -17.53 3.98
CA ASP A 299 1.29 -17.86 5.31
C ASP A 299 2.21 -17.52 6.47
N LEU A 300 3.49 -17.16 6.22
CA LEU A 300 4.47 -16.82 7.26
C LEU A 300 4.00 -15.68 8.17
N VAL A 301 3.29 -14.70 7.62
CA VAL A 301 2.69 -13.62 8.41
C VAL A 301 1.79 -14.20 9.50
N PHE A 302 0.95 -15.18 9.16
CA PHE A 302 -0.05 -15.75 10.08
C PHE A 302 0.54 -16.83 10.99
N THR A 303 1.47 -17.64 10.49
CA THR A 303 1.96 -18.83 11.17
C THR A 303 3.18 -18.59 12.05
N LYS A 304 3.95 -17.55 11.77
CA LYS A 304 5.19 -17.19 12.48
C LYS A 304 5.14 -15.79 13.07
N PHE A 305 4.98 -14.79 12.22
CA PHE A 305 5.14 -13.39 12.61
C PHE A 305 4.05 -12.91 13.59
N LEU A 306 2.77 -13.05 13.26
CA LEU A 306 1.68 -12.57 14.12
C LEU A 306 1.60 -13.28 15.48
N PRO A 307 1.85 -14.61 15.61
CA PRO A 307 1.96 -15.25 16.92
C PRO A 307 3.03 -14.62 17.82
N GLU A 308 4.20 -14.27 17.29
CA GLU A 308 5.26 -13.66 18.08
C GLU A 308 4.92 -12.19 18.43
N ILE A 309 4.37 -11.42 17.51
CA ILE A 309 3.84 -10.07 17.81
C ILE A 309 2.77 -10.12 18.91
N ARG A 310 1.88 -11.11 18.88
CA ARG A 310 0.85 -11.29 19.93
C ARG A 310 1.47 -11.51 21.29
N LYS A 311 2.52 -12.33 21.36
CA LYS A 311 3.24 -12.64 22.59
C LYS A 311 3.97 -11.40 23.15
N LEU A 312 4.59 -10.59 22.29
CA LEU A 312 5.44 -9.47 22.69
C LEU A 312 4.64 -8.17 22.91
N LEU A 313 3.68 -7.87 22.03
CA LEU A 313 2.96 -6.59 22.00
C LEU A 313 1.44 -6.72 22.26
N GLY A 314 0.92 -7.95 22.36
CA GLY A 314 -0.48 -8.24 22.64
C GLY A 314 -1.41 -8.22 21.42
N GLU A 315 -2.66 -8.65 21.63
CA GLU A 315 -3.67 -8.79 20.57
C GLU A 315 -4.05 -7.47 19.90
N LYS A 316 -4.01 -6.35 20.65
CA LYS A 316 -4.29 -5.01 20.12
C LYS A 316 -3.28 -4.63 19.02
N ALA A 317 -1.99 -4.95 19.22
CA ALA A 317 -0.95 -4.70 18.23
C ALA A 317 -1.16 -5.55 16.97
N VAL A 318 -1.51 -6.82 17.13
CA VAL A 318 -1.85 -7.70 16.01
C VAL A 318 -3.01 -7.11 15.20
N ARG A 319 -4.12 -6.76 15.84
CA ARG A 319 -5.27 -6.16 15.20
C ARG A 319 -4.91 -4.86 14.47
N GLN A 320 -4.11 -4.01 15.11
CA GLN A 320 -3.66 -2.75 14.53
C GLN A 320 -2.85 -2.98 13.25
N LEU A 321 -1.88 -3.90 13.26
CA LEU A 321 -0.99 -4.16 12.12
C LEU A 321 -1.69 -4.79 10.92
N ILE A 322 -2.60 -5.76 11.16
CA ILE A 322 -3.13 -6.58 10.06
C ILE A 322 -4.57 -6.22 9.65
N VAL A 323 -5.27 -5.39 10.44
CA VAL A 323 -6.66 -4.99 10.15
C VAL A 323 -6.76 -3.47 10.04
N GLU A 324 -6.37 -2.73 11.10
CA GLU A 324 -6.69 -1.31 11.20
C GLU A 324 -5.78 -0.45 10.31
N ASN A 325 -4.47 -0.69 10.35
CA ASN A 325 -3.52 0.07 9.55
C ASN A 325 -3.72 -0.13 8.04
N PRO A 326 -3.88 -1.37 7.50
CA PRO A 326 -4.19 -1.56 6.09
C PRO A 326 -5.49 -0.87 5.65
N ALA A 327 -6.54 -0.96 6.47
CA ALA A 327 -7.81 -0.31 6.20
C ALA A 327 -7.67 1.23 6.15
N ARG A 328 -6.89 1.81 7.06
CA ARG A 328 -6.61 3.26 7.09
C ARG A 328 -5.73 3.69 5.93
N ALA A 329 -4.70 2.91 5.59
CA ALA A 329 -3.79 3.22 4.49
C ALA A 329 -4.53 3.22 3.15
N LEU A 330 -5.26 2.15 2.83
CA LEU A 330 -5.98 2.02 1.56
C LEU A 330 -7.29 2.81 1.52
N GLY A 331 -7.90 3.09 2.68
CA GLY A 331 -9.19 3.78 2.79
C GLY A 331 -9.21 5.23 2.33
N GLY A 332 -8.08 5.72 1.90
CA GLY A 332 -7.91 7.02 1.28
C GLY A 332 -7.72 8.16 2.27
N TRP A 333 -6.85 9.06 1.88
CA TRP A 333 -6.70 10.37 2.48
C TRP A 333 -7.87 11.23 2.04
N ARG A 334 -8.71 11.65 2.97
CA ARG A 334 -9.57 12.79 2.70
C ARG A 334 -8.69 14.03 2.74
N LEU A 335 -8.68 14.78 1.65
CA LEU A 335 -8.52 16.22 1.75
C LEU A 335 -9.60 16.68 2.71
N GLU A 336 -9.26 16.96 3.95
CA GLU A 336 -10.19 17.57 4.89
C GLU A 336 -10.76 18.81 4.20
N ALA A 337 -12.06 19.00 4.26
CA ALA A 337 -12.78 20.06 3.54
C ALA A 337 -12.32 21.49 3.92
N GLY A 338 -11.35 21.60 4.85
CA GLY A 338 -10.69 22.82 5.30
C GLY A 338 -9.46 23.24 4.49
N ASP A 339 -8.80 22.34 3.75
CA ASP A 339 -7.54 22.67 3.09
C ASP A 339 -7.69 23.17 1.62
N ARG A 340 -8.93 23.30 1.16
CA ARG A 340 -9.23 23.93 -0.17
C ARG A 340 -9.25 25.46 -0.14
N ARG A 341 -8.87 26.09 0.97
CA ARG A 341 -8.82 27.57 1.09
C ARG A 341 -7.50 27.98 1.74
N ARG A 342 -6.40 27.88 1.00
CA ARG A 342 -5.26 28.77 1.15
C ARG A 342 -4.47 28.82 -0.14
#